data_79da402db9e410c22e2367a15c2cfd4a
#
_entry.id   79da402db9e410c22e2367a15c2cfd4a
#
_cell.length_a   1.000
_cell.length_b   1.000
_cell.length_c   1.000
_cell.angle_alpha   90.00
_cell.angle_beta   90.00
_cell.angle_gamma   90.00
#
_symmetry.space_group_name_H-M   'P 1'
#
loop_
_entity.id
_entity.type
_entity.pdbx_description
1 polymer ?
#
loop_
_entity_poly.entity_id
_entity_poly.type
_entity_poly.pdbx_seq_one_letter_code
_entity_poly.pdbx_strand_id
1 'polypeptide(L)' 'MRKYYYFRDKQGYFKLAYTPEGKRLIVRTWNKREAYRTSSKWLIKHMVSKWLVGYYYWVEEGEVD' A
#
# COMPACT_ATOMS: atom_id res chain seq x y z
N MET A 1 17.58 -11.17 -0.01
CA MET A 1 16.33 -10.63 0.55
C MET A 1 16.10 -9.22 0.05
N ARG A 2 14.86 -8.93 -0.29
CA ARG A 2 14.48 -7.59 -0.73
C ARG A 2 13.65 -6.92 0.33
N LYS A 3 13.89 -5.64 0.56
CA LYS A 3 13.13 -4.84 1.49
C LYS A 3 12.01 -4.15 0.74
N TYR A 4 10.79 -4.29 1.29
CA TYR A 4 9.60 -3.63 0.74
C TYR A 4 8.95 -2.77 1.80
N TYR A 5 8.16 -1.83 1.35
CA TYR A 5 7.40 -0.92 2.20
C TYR A 5 5.92 -1.19 1.98
N TYR A 6 5.21 -1.39 3.09
CA TYR A 6 3.76 -1.60 3.12
C TYR A 6 3.13 -0.40 3.79
N PHE A 7 1.90 -0.15 3.43
CA PHE A 7 1.14 0.95 3.98
C PHE A 7 -0.05 0.39 4.72
N ARG A 8 -0.28 0.83 5.94
CA ARG A 8 -1.32 0.25 6.76
C ARG A 8 -1.90 1.25 7.74
N ASP A 9 -3.08 0.92 8.25
CA ASP A 9 -3.65 1.54 9.43
C ASP A 9 -4.03 0.44 10.43
N LYS A 10 -4.85 0.79 11.43
CA LYS A 10 -5.27 -0.19 12.44
C LYS A 10 -6.14 -1.31 11.87
N GLN A 11 -6.72 -1.10 10.70
CA GLN A 11 -7.62 -2.04 10.05
C GLN A 11 -6.91 -3.01 9.10
N GLY A 12 -5.65 -2.78 8.83
CA GLY A 12 -4.87 -3.68 7.99
C GLY A 12 -4.00 -2.95 6.99
N TYR A 13 -3.40 -3.74 6.11
CA TYR A 13 -2.58 -3.23 5.03
C TYR A 13 -3.44 -2.75 3.89
N PHE A 14 -3.04 -1.67 3.23
CA PHE A 14 -3.76 -1.15 2.08
C PHE A 14 -3.50 -2.04 0.87
N LYS A 15 -4.57 -2.29 0.13
CA LYS A 15 -4.55 -3.06 -1.10
C LYS A 15 -5.26 -2.25 -2.16
N LEU A 16 -4.68 -2.18 -3.36
CA LEU A 16 -5.32 -1.51 -4.48
C LEU A 16 -6.27 -2.46 -5.19
N ALA A 17 -7.46 -1.97 -5.47
CA ALA A 17 -8.45 -2.69 -6.24
C ALA A 17 -9.06 -1.72 -7.25
N TYR A 18 -9.77 -2.27 -8.24
CA TYR A 18 -10.39 -1.45 -9.26
C TYR A 18 -11.85 -1.85 -9.41
N THR A 19 -12.71 -0.85 -9.60
CA THR A 19 -14.11 -1.10 -9.96
C THR A 19 -14.18 -1.57 -11.41
N PRO A 20 -15.33 -2.14 -11.84
CA PRO A 20 -15.51 -2.47 -13.27
C PRO A 20 -15.34 -1.27 -14.19
N GLU A 21 -15.59 -0.05 -13.69
CA GLU A 21 -15.40 1.17 -14.47
C GLU A 21 -13.95 1.66 -14.48
N GLY A 22 -13.05 0.92 -13.83
CA GLY A 22 -11.64 1.28 -13.79
C GLY A 22 -11.25 2.28 -12.72
N LYS A 23 -12.15 2.60 -11.80
CA LYS A 23 -11.81 3.48 -10.69
C LYS A 23 -11.01 2.75 -9.64
N ARG A 24 -10.01 3.43 -9.09
CA ARG A 24 -9.15 2.87 -8.06
C ARG A 24 -9.85 2.91 -6.70
N LEU A 25 -9.81 1.78 -6.01
CA LEU A 25 -10.31 1.65 -4.65
C LEU A 25 -9.17 1.23 -3.74
N ILE A 26 -9.22 1.70 -2.51
CA ILE A 26 -8.27 1.29 -1.49
C ILE A 26 -9.03 0.46 -0.47
N VAL A 27 -8.65 -0.80 -0.34
CA VAL A 27 -9.26 -1.72 0.61
C VAL A 27 -8.18 -2.22 1.58
N ARG A 28 -8.58 -2.84 2.67
CA ARG A 28 -7.63 -3.36 3.66
C ARG A 28 -7.58 -4.87 3.59
N THR A 29 -6.40 -5.40 3.89
CA THR A 29 -6.18 -6.84 4.01
C THR A 29 -5.12 -7.09 5.07
N TRP A 30 -5.25 -8.18 5.81
CA TRP A 30 -4.19 -8.62 6.71
C TRP A 30 -3.20 -9.56 6.04
N ASN A 31 -3.45 -9.90 4.79
CA ASN A 31 -2.58 -10.77 4.02
C ASN A 31 -1.55 -9.93 3.28
N LYS A 32 -0.30 -9.94 3.76
CA LYS A 32 0.78 -9.15 3.16
C LYS A 32 1.02 -9.49 1.70
N ARG A 33 0.72 -10.72 1.28
CA ARG A 33 0.91 -11.11 -0.12
C ARG A 33 -0.03 -10.39 -1.07
N GLU A 34 -1.20 -10.00 -0.57
CA GLU A 34 -2.18 -9.27 -1.36
C GLU A 34 -2.04 -7.75 -1.23
N ALA A 35 -1.32 -7.29 -0.20
CA ALA A 35 -1.17 -5.87 0.07
C ALA A 35 -0.30 -5.20 -0.98
N TYR A 36 -0.58 -3.93 -1.23
CA TYR A 36 0.30 -3.11 -2.05
C TYR A 36 1.65 -2.98 -1.35
N ARG A 37 2.71 -3.13 -2.13
CA ARG A 37 4.06 -2.96 -1.62
C ARG A 37 4.94 -2.36 -2.70
N THR A 38 5.96 -1.65 -2.28
CA THR A 38 6.94 -1.10 -3.21
C THR A 38 8.30 -1.08 -2.55
N SER A 39 9.33 -1.27 -3.34
CA SER A 39 10.72 -1.10 -2.90
C SER A 39 11.24 0.28 -3.27
N SER A 40 10.48 1.07 -3.99
CA SER A 40 10.90 2.36 -4.50
C SER A 40 10.51 3.49 -3.55
N LYS A 41 11.50 4.14 -2.96
CA LYS A 41 11.27 5.32 -2.13
C LYS A 41 10.69 6.48 -2.94
N TRP A 42 11.04 6.54 -4.22
CA TRP A 42 10.49 7.56 -5.10
C TRP A 42 8.97 7.41 -5.25
N LEU A 43 8.49 6.17 -5.42
CA LEU A 43 7.05 5.92 -5.51
C LEU A 43 6.34 6.29 -4.22
N ILE A 44 6.94 6.00 -3.06
CA ILE A 44 6.36 6.39 -1.78
C ILE A 44 6.16 7.90 -1.72
N LYS A 45 7.20 8.64 -2.08
CA LYS A 45 7.18 10.09 -1.94
C LYS A 45 6.27 10.78 -2.96
N HIS A 46 6.22 10.28 -4.20
CA HIS A 46 5.58 11.00 -5.29
C HIS A 46 4.26 10.44 -5.76
N MET A 47 3.96 9.20 -5.44
CA MET A 47 2.72 8.57 -5.91
C MET A 47 1.84 8.06 -4.78
N VAL A 48 2.39 7.29 -3.87
CA VAL A 48 1.58 6.71 -2.79
C VAL A 48 1.01 7.80 -1.91
N SER A 49 1.77 8.83 -1.62
CA SER A 49 1.28 9.96 -0.82
C SER A 49 0.08 10.65 -1.46
N LYS A 50 0.00 10.66 -2.79
CA LYS A 50 -1.13 11.23 -3.52
C LYS A 50 -2.34 10.29 -3.49
N TRP A 51 -2.11 8.98 -3.59
CA TRP A 51 -3.19 8.01 -3.56
C TRP A 51 -3.87 7.95 -2.20
N LEU A 52 -3.10 8.20 -1.13
CA LEU A 52 -3.58 8.05 0.24
C LEU A 52 -3.91 9.40 0.90
N VAL A 53 -4.14 10.42 0.09
CA VAL A 53 -4.61 11.71 0.61
C VAL A 53 -5.93 11.50 1.35
N GLY A 54 -5.99 12.02 2.58
CA GLY A 54 -7.18 11.85 3.42
C GLY A 54 -7.18 10.58 4.27
N TYR A 55 -6.20 9.72 4.10
CA TYR A 55 -6.06 8.52 4.92
C TYR A 55 -5.00 8.72 5.98
N TYR A 56 -5.27 8.22 7.19
CA TYR A 56 -4.24 8.09 8.22
C TYR A 56 -3.56 6.75 8.02
N TYR A 57 -2.25 6.75 7.91
CA TYR A 57 -1.51 5.52 7.68
C TYR A 57 -0.07 5.67 8.17
N TRP A 58 0.58 4.53 8.35
CA TRP A 58 2.02 4.51 8.55
C TRP A 58 2.65 3.47 7.64
N VAL A 59 3.95 3.61 7.47
CA VAL A 59 4.72 2.73 6.59
C VAL A 59 5.38 1.67 7.44
N GLU A 60 5.24 0.42 7.03
CA GLU A 60 5.88 -0.70 7.69
C GLU A 60 6.86 -1.35 6.72
N GLU A 61 8.10 -1.57 7.17
CA GLU A 61 9.08 -2.27 6.36
C GLU A 61 8.89 -3.77 6.51
N GLY A 62 9.06 -4.49 5.39
CA GLY A 62 9.03 -5.93 5.40
C GLY A 62 10.03 -6.48 4.42
N GLU A 63 10.46 -7.70 4.66
CA GLU A 63 11.36 -8.42 3.77
C GLU A 63 10.60 -9.56 3.10
N VAL A 64 10.86 -9.74 1.82
CA VAL A 64 10.26 -10.82 1.04
C VAL A 64 11.38 -11.53 0.30
N ASP A 65 11.40 -12.83 0.44
CA ASP A 65 12.35 -13.66 -0.27
C ASP A 65 12.00 -13.78 -1.76
#